data_a2cc347360a58b0b1926f9a26cc979bd
#
_entry.id   a2cc347360a58b0b1926f9a26cc979bd
#
_cell.length_a   1.000
_cell.length_b   1.000
_cell.length_c   1.000
_cell.angle_alpha   90.00
_cell.angle_beta   90.00
_cell.angle_gamma   90.00
#
_symmetry.space_group_name_H-M   'P 1'
#
loop_
_entity.id
_entity.type
_entity.pdbx_description
1 polymer ?
#
loop_
_entity_poly.entity_id
_entity_poly.type
_entity_poly.pdbx_seq_one_letter_code
_entity_poly.pdbx_strand_id
1 'polypeptide(L)'
;MLLGGVCAVALFAGSCTRHSDVPTWPYPHGIPDTRREQGTLFHVPGSTQAFTFTQINGGPATIDWFPDQHPTPPAPVIAGRAGAYNACGQCHLIDGSGKPDTGDLRELPVAYIVQQIVDMKNDRRHPAIPGAPLELMVAVAKAITLEEARQAAEYFHSIRPVKKLRIIETDTVPVTHPAAHAVQQVDPSGATEPLGTRIIEVPQDF
;
A
#
# COMPACT_ATOMS: atom_id res chain seq x y z
N MET A 1 17.82 72.49 -23.74
CA MET A 1 17.48 71.82 -22.49
C MET A 1 16.53 70.65 -22.82
N LEU A 2 17.05 69.44 -22.88
CA LEU A 2 16.30 68.24 -23.12
C LEU A 2 16.36 67.40 -21.82
N LEU A 3 15.17 67.29 -21.14
CA LEU A 3 15.02 66.40 -20.01
C LEU A 3 14.73 64.97 -20.52
N GLY A 4 15.67 64.07 -20.28
CA GLY A 4 15.49 62.65 -20.50
C GLY A 4 14.78 62.00 -19.29
N GLY A 5 13.58 61.47 -19.52
CA GLY A 5 12.87 60.69 -18.54
C GLY A 5 13.36 59.23 -18.57
N VAL A 6 13.91 58.75 -17.47
CA VAL A 6 14.27 57.32 -17.28
C VAL A 6 13.00 56.61 -16.75
N CYS A 7 12.44 55.74 -17.60
CA CYS A 7 11.42 54.77 -17.15
C CYS A 7 12.13 53.58 -16.47
N ALA A 8 11.92 53.46 -15.15
CA ALA A 8 12.30 52.28 -14.39
C ALA A 8 11.25 51.20 -14.59
N VAL A 9 11.60 50.13 -15.27
CA VAL A 9 10.79 48.92 -15.39
C VAL A 9 11.03 48.04 -14.15
N ALA A 10 10.06 48.00 -13.25
CA ALA A 10 10.07 47.12 -12.10
C ALA A 10 9.67 45.69 -12.57
N LEU A 11 10.64 44.78 -12.63
CA LEU A 11 10.40 43.38 -12.84
C LEU A 11 9.85 42.76 -11.54
N PHE A 12 8.53 42.56 -11.48
CA PHE A 12 7.93 41.69 -10.47
C PHE A 12 8.27 40.25 -10.78
N ALA A 13 9.31 39.72 -10.10
CA ALA A 13 9.54 38.28 -10.02
C ALA A 13 8.44 37.67 -9.13
N GLY A 14 7.33 37.31 -9.74
CA GLY A 14 6.31 36.49 -9.08
C GLY A 14 6.92 35.11 -8.78
N SER A 15 7.28 34.89 -7.51
CA SER A 15 7.56 33.53 -7.02
C SER A 15 6.28 32.70 -7.18
N CYS A 16 6.21 31.92 -8.28
CA CYS A 16 5.27 30.81 -8.34
C CYS A 16 5.74 29.77 -7.33
N THR A 17 5.27 29.89 -6.08
CA THR A 17 5.24 28.75 -5.19
C THR A 17 4.29 27.73 -5.83
N ARG A 18 4.85 26.73 -6.51
CA ARG A 18 4.09 25.53 -6.86
C ARG A 18 3.68 24.89 -5.54
N HIS A 19 2.51 25.24 -5.04
CA HIS A 19 1.80 24.35 -4.13
C HIS A 19 1.58 23.06 -4.93
N SER A 20 2.21 22.00 -4.53
CA SER A 20 1.87 20.68 -5.06
C SER A 20 0.47 20.39 -4.50
N ASP A 21 -0.56 20.66 -5.27
CA ASP A 21 -1.95 20.23 -4.99
C ASP A 21 -2.07 18.71 -5.17
N VAL A 22 -1.13 17.97 -4.55
CA VAL A 22 -1.24 16.51 -4.52
C VAL A 22 -2.30 16.19 -3.47
N PRO A 23 -3.40 15.58 -3.87
CA PRO A 23 -4.45 15.21 -2.92
C PRO A 23 -3.87 14.32 -1.82
N THR A 24 -4.11 14.64 -0.57
CA THR A 24 -3.65 13.85 0.58
C THR A 24 -4.55 12.63 0.86
N TRP A 25 -5.74 12.60 0.29
CA TRP A 25 -6.71 11.52 0.49
C TRP A 25 -6.27 10.11 0.04
N PRO A 26 -5.39 9.93 -1.00
CA PRO A 26 -4.93 8.60 -1.36
C PRO A 26 -4.00 7.98 -0.32
N TYR A 27 -3.46 8.80 0.58
CA TYR A 27 -2.48 8.38 1.57
C TYR A 27 -2.86 8.90 2.96
N PRO A 28 -3.86 8.28 3.61
CA PRO A 28 -4.25 8.68 4.95
C PRO A 28 -3.11 8.39 5.93
N HIS A 29 -2.67 9.43 6.64
CA HIS A 29 -1.62 9.33 7.64
C HIS A 29 -2.20 9.36 9.05
N GLY A 30 -1.57 8.59 9.95
CA GLY A 30 -1.74 8.78 11.39
C GLY A 30 -3.09 8.33 11.95
N ILE A 31 -3.77 7.35 11.31
CA ILE A 31 -4.99 6.78 11.88
C ILE A 31 -4.58 5.85 13.02
N PRO A 32 -4.91 6.16 14.29
CA PRO A 32 -4.64 5.27 15.38
C PRO A 32 -5.44 3.98 15.23
N ASP A 33 -4.77 2.84 15.23
CA ASP A 33 -5.47 1.58 15.46
C ASP A 33 -5.85 1.48 16.94
N THR A 34 -7.11 1.76 17.23
CA THR A 34 -7.65 1.74 18.60
C THR A 34 -8.06 0.34 19.06
N ARG A 35 -8.02 -0.67 18.18
CA ARG A 35 -8.44 -2.05 18.48
C ARG A 35 -7.29 -2.86 19.06
N ARG A 36 -6.90 -2.58 20.29
CA ARG A 36 -5.93 -3.39 21.05
C ARG A 36 -6.61 -4.24 22.10
N GLU A 37 -7.40 -5.20 21.71
CA GLU A 37 -7.85 -6.24 22.62
C GLU A 37 -6.79 -7.33 22.70
N GLN A 38 -5.97 -7.29 23.76
CA GLN A 38 -4.96 -8.32 23.99
C GLN A 38 -5.65 -9.68 24.25
N GLY A 39 -5.23 -10.71 23.50
CA GLY A 39 -5.69 -12.07 23.68
C GLY A 39 -6.93 -12.46 22.88
N THR A 40 -7.64 -11.53 22.25
CA THR A 40 -8.73 -11.85 21.32
C THR A 40 -8.18 -12.56 20.09
N LEU A 41 -8.81 -13.65 19.69
CA LEU A 41 -8.52 -14.36 18.44
C LEU A 41 -9.40 -13.80 17.33
N PHE A 42 -8.76 -13.42 16.25
CA PHE A 42 -9.41 -12.97 15.03
C PHE A 42 -9.52 -14.12 14.04
N HIS A 43 -10.59 -14.15 13.29
CA HIS A 43 -10.90 -15.13 12.25
C HIS A 43 -11.27 -14.39 10.97
N VAL A 44 -11.03 -15.03 9.84
CA VAL A 44 -11.56 -14.56 8.55
C VAL A 44 -12.49 -15.62 7.97
N PRO A 45 -13.54 -15.24 7.25
CA PRO A 45 -14.49 -16.19 6.65
C PRO A 45 -13.77 -17.22 5.77
N GLY A 46 -14.12 -18.50 5.97
CA GLY A 46 -13.54 -19.61 5.22
C GLY A 46 -12.17 -20.10 5.68
N SER A 47 -11.56 -19.46 6.68
CA SER A 47 -10.31 -19.94 7.30
C SER A 47 -10.58 -20.78 8.53
N THR A 48 -9.75 -21.80 8.75
CA THR A 48 -9.68 -22.55 10.02
C THR A 48 -8.66 -21.97 10.99
N GLN A 49 -7.91 -20.98 10.55
CA GLN A 49 -6.86 -20.33 11.33
C GLN A 49 -7.44 -19.24 12.23
N ALA A 50 -6.75 -19.00 13.36
CA ALA A 50 -7.07 -17.93 14.28
C ALA A 50 -5.78 -17.28 14.80
N PHE A 51 -5.74 -15.96 14.84
CA PHE A 51 -4.57 -15.22 15.26
C PHE A 51 -4.93 -14.09 16.19
N THR A 52 -4.03 -13.78 17.13
CA THR A 52 -4.14 -12.57 17.95
C THR A 52 -3.75 -11.34 17.14
N PHE A 53 -4.20 -10.16 17.60
CA PHE A 53 -3.78 -8.88 17.01
C PHE A 53 -2.26 -8.74 16.90
N THR A 54 -1.53 -9.17 17.93
CA THR A 54 -0.06 -9.13 17.94
C THR A 54 0.55 -10.04 16.87
N GLN A 55 -0.02 -11.21 16.61
CA GLN A 55 0.46 -12.09 15.54
C GLN A 55 0.18 -11.49 14.16
N ILE A 56 -0.97 -10.81 13.99
CA ILE A 56 -1.35 -10.17 12.73
C ILE A 56 -0.43 -8.99 12.40
N ASN A 57 -0.06 -8.18 13.41
CA ASN A 57 0.62 -6.91 13.20
C ASN A 57 2.03 -6.84 13.83
N GLY A 58 2.46 -7.87 14.55
CA GLY A 58 3.73 -7.87 15.29
C GLY A 58 4.85 -8.62 14.58
N GLY A 59 6.05 -8.03 14.65
CA GLY A 59 7.28 -8.67 14.18
C GLY A 59 7.51 -8.62 12.67
N PRO A 60 8.58 -9.23 12.18
CA PRO A 60 8.94 -9.23 10.75
C PRO A 60 8.17 -10.29 9.95
N ALA A 61 7.66 -11.35 10.60
CA ALA A 61 6.90 -12.41 9.96
C ALA A 61 5.45 -12.02 9.72
N THR A 62 4.80 -12.66 8.76
CA THR A 62 3.37 -12.53 8.53
C THR A 62 2.62 -13.80 8.91
N ILE A 63 1.31 -13.69 9.07
CA ILE A 63 0.40 -14.82 9.29
C ILE A 63 -0.10 -15.38 7.96
N ASP A 64 -0.61 -16.59 8.00
CA ASP A 64 -1.20 -17.27 6.85
C ASP A 64 -2.60 -17.78 7.18
N TRP A 65 -3.62 -17.13 6.60
CA TRP A 65 -5.01 -17.47 6.82
C TRP A 65 -5.45 -18.73 6.07
N PHE A 66 -4.79 -19.07 4.95
CA PHE A 66 -5.21 -20.13 4.03
C PHE A 66 -4.03 -20.97 3.54
N PRO A 67 -3.30 -21.65 4.44
CA PRO A 67 -2.06 -22.34 4.08
C PRO A 67 -2.21 -23.45 3.02
N ASP A 68 -3.43 -23.94 2.85
CA ASP A 68 -3.74 -25.00 1.88
C ASP A 68 -4.13 -24.46 0.48
N GLN A 69 -4.19 -23.13 0.31
CA GLN A 69 -4.67 -22.50 -0.93
C GLN A 69 -3.54 -21.99 -1.85
N HIS A 70 -2.29 -22.14 -1.45
CA HIS A 70 -1.13 -21.68 -2.22
C HIS A 70 0.10 -22.59 -1.95
N PRO A 71 1.14 -22.54 -2.80
CA PRO A 71 2.39 -23.23 -2.53
C PRO A 71 3.05 -22.76 -1.23
N THR A 72 3.93 -23.57 -0.67
CA THR A 72 4.70 -23.19 0.52
C THR A 72 5.49 -21.90 0.27
N PRO A 73 5.23 -20.81 1.02
CA PRO A 73 5.91 -19.54 0.81
C PRO A 73 7.37 -19.62 1.26
N PRO A 74 8.32 -19.05 0.50
CA PRO A 74 9.72 -18.98 0.91
C PRO A 74 9.91 -17.99 2.06
N ALA A 75 11.05 -18.09 2.76
CA ALA A 75 11.36 -17.27 3.92
C ALA A 75 11.18 -15.73 3.68
N PRO A 76 11.59 -15.14 2.56
CA PRO A 76 11.33 -13.74 2.31
C PRO A 76 9.85 -13.36 2.31
N VAL A 77 8.96 -14.28 1.95
CA VAL A 77 7.52 -14.04 1.86
C VAL A 77 6.83 -14.19 3.21
N ILE A 78 7.16 -15.23 4.00
CA ILE A 78 6.45 -15.55 5.25
C ILE A 78 7.14 -15.00 6.51
N ALA A 79 8.47 -14.98 6.54
CA ALA A 79 9.24 -14.65 7.73
C ALA A 79 9.94 -13.29 7.66
N GLY A 80 10.31 -12.82 6.48
CA GLY A 80 11.23 -11.72 6.33
C GLY A 80 12.62 -12.03 6.90
N ARG A 81 13.37 -11.00 7.27
CA ARG A 81 14.64 -11.12 7.96
C ARG A 81 14.71 -10.15 9.13
N ALA A 82 14.70 -10.69 10.35
CA ALA A 82 14.71 -9.91 11.58
C ALA A 82 15.83 -8.86 11.59
N GLY A 83 15.52 -7.64 11.96
CA GLY A 83 16.44 -6.50 11.99
C GLY A 83 16.81 -5.94 10.61
N ALA A 84 16.27 -6.48 9.51
CA ALA A 84 16.56 -6.02 8.16
C ALA A 84 15.31 -5.62 7.39
N TYR A 85 14.33 -6.53 7.22
CA TYR A 85 13.08 -6.25 6.51
C TYR A 85 11.95 -7.17 6.95
N ASN A 86 10.73 -6.70 6.87
CA ASN A 86 9.52 -7.46 7.14
C ASN A 86 9.17 -8.39 5.97
N ALA A 87 8.46 -9.47 6.25
CA ALA A 87 7.98 -10.42 5.25
C ALA A 87 7.18 -9.71 4.13
N CYS A 88 7.41 -10.08 2.88
CA CYS A 88 6.68 -9.53 1.73
C CYS A 88 5.17 -9.70 1.90
N GLY A 89 4.76 -10.85 2.48
CA GLY A 89 3.36 -11.18 2.75
C GLY A 89 2.68 -10.28 3.78
N GLN A 90 3.40 -9.47 4.57
CA GLN A 90 2.75 -8.51 5.45
C GLN A 90 1.98 -7.42 4.69
N CYS A 91 2.51 -6.99 3.56
CA CYS A 91 1.91 -5.96 2.73
C CYS A 91 1.21 -6.55 1.50
N HIS A 92 1.89 -7.44 0.78
CA HIS A 92 1.38 -8.03 -0.45
C HIS A 92 0.46 -9.23 -0.22
N LEU A 93 0.23 -9.63 1.04
CA LEU A 93 -0.44 -10.83 1.49
C LEU A 93 0.26 -12.12 1.01
N ILE A 94 -0.01 -13.25 1.67
CA ILE A 94 0.60 -14.52 1.27
C ILE A 94 0.13 -14.95 -0.12
N ASP A 95 -1.13 -14.70 -0.45
CA ASP A 95 -1.68 -15.01 -1.76
C ASP A 95 -1.31 -13.98 -2.86
N GLY A 96 -0.51 -12.98 -2.54
CA GLY A 96 -0.01 -11.99 -3.50
C GLY A 96 -1.03 -10.94 -3.93
N SER A 97 -2.27 -10.95 -3.41
CA SER A 97 -3.35 -10.06 -3.85
C SER A 97 -3.16 -8.59 -3.46
N GLY A 98 -2.28 -8.33 -2.48
CA GLY A 98 -2.06 -6.98 -1.97
C GLY A 98 -3.19 -6.46 -1.08
N LYS A 99 -3.03 -5.21 -0.66
CA LYS A 99 -4.01 -4.40 0.08
C LYS A 99 -4.28 -3.14 -0.74
N PRO A 100 -5.27 -2.30 -0.42
CA PRO A 100 -5.57 -1.10 -1.22
C PRO A 100 -4.36 -0.18 -1.48
N ASP A 101 -3.39 -0.15 -0.57
CA ASP A 101 -2.15 0.63 -0.68
C ASP A 101 -0.94 -0.16 -1.21
N THR A 102 -1.10 -1.45 -1.52
CA THR A 102 0.00 -2.31 -1.97
C THR A 102 -0.40 -3.14 -3.20
N GLY A 103 0.51 -3.25 -4.17
CA GLY A 103 0.20 -3.87 -5.45
C GLY A 103 -0.06 -5.38 -5.38
N ASP A 104 -0.95 -5.85 -6.25
CA ASP A 104 -1.13 -7.27 -6.58
C ASP A 104 0.10 -7.76 -7.36
N LEU A 105 0.74 -8.82 -6.88
CA LEU A 105 1.97 -9.40 -7.46
C LEU A 105 1.73 -10.72 -8.20
N ARG A 106 0.51 -11.22 -8.17
CA ARG A 106 0.15 -12.53 -8.77
C ARG A 106 0.40 -12.52 -10.28
N GLU A 107 0.99 -13.61 -10.78
CA GLU A 107 1.33 -13.82 -12.19
C GLU A 107 2.20 -12.73 -12.83
N LEU A 108 2.63 -11.71 -12.10
CA LEU A 108 3.57 -10.73 -12.65
C LEU A 108 4.88 -11.44 -13.05
N PRO A 109 5.50 -11.08 -14.18
CA PRO A 109 6.76 -11.68 -14.59
C PRO A 109 7.84 -11.54 -13.52
N VAL A 110 8.56 -12.63 -13.20
CA VAL A 110 9.65 -12.64 -12.21
C VAL A 110 10.65 -11.51 -12.48
N ALA A 111 11.05 -11.35 -13.74
CA ALA A 111 11.98 -10.29 -14.14
C ALA A 111 11.43 -8.90 -13.84
N TYR A 112 10.13 -8.68 -13.99
CA TYR A 112 9.50 -7.40 -13.66
C TYR A 112 9.56 -7.11 -12.16
N ILE A 113 9.15 -8.08 -11.31
CA ILE A 113 9.16 -7.90 -9.84
C ILE A 113 10.58 -7.62 -9.37
N VAL A 114 11.56 -8.41 -9.82
CA VAL A 114 12.98 -8.22 -9.47
C VAL A 114 13.48 -6.85 -9.94
N GLN A 115 13.13 -6.42 -11.16
CA GLN A 115 13.53 -5.12 -11.68
C GLN A 115 12.96 -3.97 -10.82
N GLN A 116 11.70 -4.06 -10.38
CA GLN A 116 11.10 -3.05 -9.49
C GLN A 116 11.87 -2.92 -8.18
N ILE A 117 12.28 -4.05 -7.57
CA ILE A 117 13.10 -4.06 -6.35
C ILE A 117 14.47 -3.42 -6.62
N VAL A 118 15.12 -3.76 -7.74
CA VAL A 118 16.40 -3.16 -8.14
C VAL A 118 16.27 -1.65 -8.38
N ASP A 119 15.18 -1.19 -8.97
CA ASP A 119 14.93 0.23 -9.22
C ASP A 119 14.72 1.01 -7.92
N MET A 120 13.96 0.45 -6.96
CA MET A 120 13.82 1.03 -5.62
C MET A 120 15.14 1.04 -4.86
N LYS A 121 15.92 -0.04 -4.92
CA LYS A 121 17.24 -0.16 -4.28
C LYS A 121 18.21 0.90 -4.74
N ASN A 122 18.14 1.26 -6.02
CA ASN A 122 19.03 2.25 -6.68
C ASN A 122 18.40 3.65 -6.78
N ASP A 123 17.34 3.91 -6.03
CA ASP A 123 16.62 5.19 -6.01
C ASP A 123 16.08 5.65 -7.40
N ARG A 124 15.92 4.72 -8.35
CA ARG A 124 15.27 4.99 -9.65
C ARG A 124 13.75 4.94 -9.56
N ARG A 125 13.22 4.22 -8.57
CA ARG A 125 11.80 4.22 -8.22
C ARG A 125 11.66 4.65 -6.76
N HIS A 126 11.02 5.79 -6.54
CA HIS A 126 10.81 6.38 -5.23
C HIS A 126 9.41 7.02 -5.15
N PRO A 127 8.88 7.29 -3.95
CA PRO A 127 7.59 7.96 -3.80
C PRO A 127 7.68 9.41 -4.28
N ALA A 128 6.58 9.90 -4.85
CA ALA A 128 6.45 11.31 -5.24
C ALA A 128 6.19 12.22 -4.03
N ILE A 129 5.70 11.65 -2.92
CA ILE A 129 5.33 12.36 -1.70
C ILE A 129 6.02 11.70 -0.51
N PRO A 130 6.67 12.47 0.38
CA PRO A 130 7.22 11.94 1.62
C PRO A 130 6.15 11.25 2.48
N GLY A 131 6.53 10.16 3.17
CA GLY A 131 5.64 9.41 4.05
C GLY A 131 4.67 8.46 3.33
N ALA A 132 4.75 8.32 2.01
CA ALA A 132 3.93 7.37 1.27
C ALA A 132 4.34 5.91 1.60
N PRO A 133 3.40 4.94 1.52
CA PRO A 133 3.69 3.51 1.79
C PRO A 133 4.89 2.96 0.99
N LEU A 134 5.17 3.52 -0.18
CA LEU A 134 6.32 3.15 -1.00
C LEU A 134 7.67 3.39 -0.32
N GLU A 135 7.78 4.30 0.67
CA GLU A 135 9.03 4.47 1.44
C GLU A 135 9.41 3.20 2.19
N LEU A 136 8.41 2.49 2.75
CA LEU A 136 8.64 1.20 3.40
C LEU A 136 9.16 0.17 2.40
N MET A 137 8.61 0.15 1.19
CA MET A 137 9.07 -0.76 0.14
C MET A 137 10.48 -0.42 -0.34
N VAL A 138 10.85 0.86 -0.42
CA VAL A 138 12.23 1.29 -0.72
C VAL A 138 13.19 0.81 0.37
N ALA A 139 12.82 0.91 1.66
CA ALA A 139 13.63 0.39 2.76
C ALA A 139 13.81 -1.13 2.66
N VAL A 140 12.75 -1.89 2.37
CA VAL A 140 12.83 -3.34 2.11
C VAL A 140 13.77 -3.63 0.94
N ALA A 141 13.63 -2.91 -0.18
CA ALA A 141 14.45 -3.11 -1.38
C ALA A 141 15.95 -2.86 -1.10
N LYS A 142 16.28 -1.90 -0.26
CA LYS A 142 17.68 -1.63 0.14
C LYS A 142 18.26 -2.75 1.03
N ALA A 143 17.43 -3.43 1.80
CA ALA A 143 17.86 -4.47 2.74
C ALA A 143 17.89 -5.88 2.14
N ILE A 144 16.96 -6.19 1.22
CA ILE A 144 16.83 -7.53 0.63
C ILE A 144 17.98 -7.86 -0.33
N THR A 145 18.42 -9.11 -0.36
CA THR A 145 19.36 -9.59 -1.38
C THR A 145 18.65 -9.88 -2.70
N LEU A 146 19.40 -9.93 -3.79
CA LEU A 146 18.83 -10.25 -5.11
C LEU A 146 18.28 -11.69 -5.16
N GLU A 147 18.88 -12.60 -4.43
CA GLU A 147 18.43 -13.98 -4.34
C GLU A 147 17.10 -14.08 -3.59
N GLU A 148 16.97 -13.44 -2.43
CA GLU A 148 15.70 -13.35 -1.68
C GLU A 148 14.59 -12.68 -2.51
N ALA A 149 14.93 -11.62 -3.25
CA ALA A 149 13.99 -10.95 -4.13
C ALA A 149 13.50 -11.88 -5.27
N ARG A 150 14.40 -12.71 -5.82
CA ARG A 150 14.04 -13.70 -6.85
C ARG A 150 13.12 -14.77 -6.28
N GLN A 151 13.46 -15.35 -5.12
CA GLN A 151 12.61 -16.35 -4.45
C GLN A 151 11.19 -15.82 -4.19
N ALA A 152 11.07 -14.59 -3.70
CA ALA A 152 9.78 -13.95 -3.51
C ALA A 152 9.04 -13.74 -4.85
N ALA A 153 9.74 -13.28 -5.88
CA ALA A 153 9.17 -13.04 -7.20
C ALA A 153 8.68 -14.34 -7.87
N GLU A 154 9.44 -15.41 -7.78
CA GLU A 154 9.07 -16.75 -8.30
C GLU A 154 7.81 -17.28 -7.59
N TYR A 155 7.75 -17.11 -6.27
CA TYR A 155 6.59 -17.48 -5.49
C TYR A 155 5.34 -16.71 -5.96
N PHE A 156 5.35 -15.38 -5.97
CA PHE A 156 4.20 -14.58 -6.37
C PHE A 156 3.81 -14.79 -7.84
N HIS A 157 4.79 -14.99 -8.73
CA HIS A 157 4.52 -15.36 -10.11
C HIS A 157 3.74 -16.67 -10.24
N SER A 158 3.98 -17.64 -9.33
CA SER A 158 3.31 -18.94 -9.34
C SER A 158 1.86 -18.90 -8.86
N ILE A 159 1.45 -17.82 -8.17
CA ILE A 159 0.09 -17.67 -7.63
C ILE A 159 -0.87 -17.20 -8.71
N ARG A 160 -1.94 -17.95 -8.92
CA ARG A 160 -3.00 -17.57 -9.87
C ARG A 160 -3.96 -16.56 -9.24
N PRO A 161 -4.32 -15.48 -9.96
CA PRO A 161 -5.30 -14.53 -9.49
C PRO A 161 -6.67 -15.17 -9.27
N VAL A 162 -7.25 -14.93 -8.11
CA VAL A 162 -8.66 -15.22 -7.84
C VAL A 162 -9.40 -13.89 -7.82
N LYS A 163 -10.51 -13.79 -8.53
CA LYS A 163 -11.31 -12.56 -8.56
C LYS A 163 -11.91 -12.31 -7.17
N LYS A 164 -11.40 -11.31 -6.47
CA LYS A 164 -11.87 -10.89 -5.13
C LYS A 164 -12.62 -9.56 -5.16
N LEU A 165 -12.52 -8.82 -6.27
CA LEU A 165 -13.14 -7.50 -6.42
C LEU A 165 -14.38 -7.58 -7.30
N ARG A 166 -15.43 -6.88 -6.87
CA ARG A 166 -16.62 -6.59 -7.67
C ARG A 166 -16.61 -5.12 -8.04
N ILE A 167 -16.47 -4.82 -9.31
CA ILE A 167 -16.50 -3.44 -9.81
C ILE A 167 -17.97 -3.03 -9.98
N ILE A 168 -18.32 -1.87 -9.43
CA ILE A 168 -19.65 -1.26 -9.54
C ILE A 168 -19.44 0.15 -10.03
N GLU A 169 -20.07 0.49 -11.15
CA GLU A 169 -20.16 1.87 -11.65
C GLU A 169 -21.37 2.54 -11.00
N THR A 170 -21.16 3.69 -10.35
CA THR A 170 -22.22 4.40 -9.63
C THR A 170 -21.87 5.87 -9.50
N ASP A 171 -22.88 6.72 -9.39
CA ASP A 171 -22.71 8.15 -9.15
C ASP A 171 -22.54 8.50 -7.67
N THR A 172 -22.98 7.60 -6.78
CA THR A 172 -22.93 7.80 -5.32
C THR A 172 -22.33 6.60 -4.62
N VAL A 173 -21.64 6.88 -3.54
CA VAL A 173 -20.98 5.85 -2.69
C VAL A 173 -21.34 6.09 -1.22
N PRO A 174 -21.22 5.09 -0.35
CA PRO A 174 -21.28 5.32 1.08
C PRO A 174 -20.25 6.36 1.53
N VAL A 175 -20.59 7.18 2.50
CA VAL A 175 -19.58 7.96 3.23
C VAL A 175 -18.64 6.99 3.92
N THR A 176 -17.34 7.24 3.81
CA THR A 176 -16.31 6.36 4.36
C THR A 176 -15.28 7.14 5.16
N HIS A 177 -14.64 6.44 6.09
CA HIS A 177 -13.48 6.91 6.85
C HIS A 177 -12.27 6.03 6.52
N PRO A 178 -11.10 6.62 6.26
CA PRO A 178 -9.91 5.85 5.99
C PRO A 178 -9.44 5.10 7.25
N ALA A 179 -9.11 3.84 7.10
CA ALA A 179 -8.49 2.97 8.10
C ALA A 179 -7.06 2.61 7.67
N ALA A 180 -6.39 1.74 8.44
CA ALA A 180 -5.06 1.26 8.09
C ALA A 180 -5.04 0.65 6.67
N HIS A 181 -3.90 0.75 5.99
CA HIS A 181 -3.69 0.24 4.62
C HIS A 181 -4.66 0.81 3.57
N ALA A 182 -5.06 2.07 3.73
CA ALA A 182 -6.00 2.76 2.85
C ALA A 182 -7.39 2.09 2.70
N VAL A 183 -7.73 1.15 3.57
CA VAL A 183 -9.06 0.54 3.61
C VAL A 183 -10.09 1.60 3.97
N GLN A 184 -11.19 1.66 3.23
CA GLN A 184 -12.28 2.58 3.48
C GLN A 184 -13.36 1.91 4.34
N GLN A 185 -13.50 2.39 5.57
CA GLN A 185 -14.53 1.90 6.50
C GLN A 185 -15.83 2.69 6.27
N VAL A 186 -16.94 2.00 6.01
CA VAL A 186 -18.24 2.65 5.80
C VAL A 186 -18.71 3.30 7.09
N ASP A 187 -19.22 4.54 6.98
CA ASP A 187 -19.81 5.26 8.09
C ASP A 187 -21.10 4.55 8.56
N PRO A 188 -21.27 4.30 9.88
CA PRO A 188 -22.44 3.60 10.40
C PRO A 188 -23.77 4.33 10.18
N SER A 189 -23.76 5.62 9.85
CA SER A 189 -24.99 6.38 9.59
C SER A 189 -25.75 5.93 8.34
N GLY A 190 -25.10 5.20 7.43
CA GLY A 190 -25.66 4.83 6.14
C GLY A 190 -25.76 6.02 5.14
N ALA A 191 -25.13 7.14 5.46
CA ALA A 191 -25.09 8.29 4.56
C ALA A 191 -24.33 7.97 3.26
N THR A 192 -24.70 8.66 2.18
CA THR A 192 -24.04 8.55 0.88
C THR A 192 -23.53 9.92 0.43
N GLU A 193 -22.52 9.91 -0.44
CA GLU A 193 -21.95 11.07 -1.07
C GLU A 193 -21.69 10.85 -2.57
N PRO A 194 -21.54 11.92 -3.38
CA PRO A 194 -21.16 11.76 -4.77
C PRO A 194 -19.79 11.08 -4.91
N LEU A 195 -19.67 10.10 -5.82
CA LEU A 195 -18.38 9.48 -6.14
C LEU A 195 -17.42 10.49 -6.79
N GLY A 196 -17.92 11.36 -7.66
CA GLY A 196 -17.09 12.29 -8.43
C GLY A 196 -16.14 11.53 -9.37
N THR A 197 -14.87 11.96 -9.40
CA THR A 197 -13.83 11.33 -10.24
C THR A 197 -12.95 10.33 -9.46
N ARG A 198 -13.42 9.84 -8.32
CA ARG A 198 -12.69 8.90 -7.46
C ARG A 198 -12.96 7.45 -7.85
N ILE A 199 -12.03 6.59 -7.45
CA ILE A 199 -12.26 5.16 -7.25
C ILE A 199 -12.11 4.91 -5.76
N ILE A 200 -13.06 4.21 -5.16
CA ILE A 200 -12.94 3.77 -3.77
C ILE A 200 -13.07 2.25 -3.71
N GLU A 201 -12.33 1.66 -2.79
CA GLU A 201 -12.45 0.25 -2.46
C GLU A 201 -13.07 0.12 -1.07
N VAL A 202 -14.21 -0.52 -1.01
CA VAL A 202 -14.97 -0.71 0.22
C VAL A 202 -15.05 -2.21 0.51
N PRO A 203 -14.65 -2.68 1.70
CA PRO A 203 -14.84 -4.07 2.08
C PRO A 203 -16.31 -4.46 2.03
N GLN A 204 -16.60 -5.67 1.57
CA GLN A 204 -17.96 -6.21 1.57
C GLN A 204 -18.42 -6.51 2.99
N ASP A 205 -17.50 -7.06 3.81
CA ASP A 205 -17.71 -7.38 5.22
C ASP A 205 -16.55 -6.74 6.02
N PHE A 206 -16.88 -6.05 7.11
CA PHE A 206 -15.91 -5.33 7.94
C PHE A 206 -15.99 -5.78 9.41
#